data_fc28cf04f50eff5ec3429ba445b532b7
#
_entry.id   fc28cf04f50eff5ec3429ba445b532b7
#
_cell.length_a   1.000
_cell.length_b   1.000
_cell.length_c   1.000
_cell.angle_alpha   90.00
_cell.angle_beta   90.00
_cell.angle_gamma   90.00
#
_symmetry.space_group_name_H-M   'P 1'
#
loop_
_entity.id
_entity.type
_entity.pdbx_description
1 polymer ?
#
loop_
_entity_poly.entity_id
_entity_poly.type
_entity_poly.pdbx_seq_one_letter_code
_entity_poly.pdbx_strand_id
1 'polypeptide(L)'
;TEIKLNAVSDYLNFYTRALQSSPSPTNPFETWYIDAFAGTGDRTIESKSVGLFSPEPGVMERVRLEGSARRAIAIDPPFRHFVFIEKDPQRFAALERVKSDFPNHDIRCVPGDANDELRKVFSNGPWTQPGRSGLQRAVVFLDPYGMSVRWDTLRYLANTQRADVWYLFPLHAALRQLSHDHAALDAGKRASLN
;
A
#
# COMPACT_ATOMS: atom_id res chain seq x y z
N THR A 1 12.77 1.39 7.70
CA THR A 1 11.69 0.90 6.81
C THR A 1 11.10 -0.42 7.28
N GLU A 2 11.91 -1.36 7.74
CA GLU A 2 11.45 -2.68 8.22
C GLU A 2 10.53 -2.57 9.45
N ILE A 3 10.88 -1.71 10.42
CA ILE A 3 10.04 -1.43 11.60
C ILE A 3 8.62 -0.98 11.17
N LYS A 4 8.51 -0.13 10.15
CA LYS A 4 7.21 0.32 9.63
C LYS A 4 6.40 -0.83 9.04
N LEU A 5 7.03 -1.69 8.24
CA LEU A 5 6.36 -2.83 7.62
C LEU A 5 5.95 -3.89 8.66
N ASN A 6 6.75 -4.08 9.71
CA ASN A 6 6.39 -4.97 10.81
C ASN A 6 5.16 -4.44 11.55
N ALA A 7 5.12 -3.15 11.91
CA ALA A 7 3.95 -2.54 12.55
C ALA A 7 2.68 -2.66 11.68
N VAL A 8 2.81 -2.50 10.35
CA VAL A 8 1.70 -2.73 9.42
C VAL A 8 1.28 -4.21 9.45
N SER A 9 2.22 -5.16 9.37
CA SER A 9 1.91 -6.58 9.40
C SER A 9 1.19 -7.00 10.69
N ASP A 10 1.62 -6.49 11.85
CA ASP A 10 0.96 -6.74 13.14
C ASP A 10 -0.48 -6.24 13.14
N TYR A 11 -0.70 -5.04 12.61
CA TYR A 11 -2.04 -4.49 12.45
C TYR A 11 -2.89 -5.32 11.50
N LEU A 12 -2.36 -5.74 10.35
CA LEU A 12 -3.09 -6.55 9.38
C LEU A 12 -3.53 -7.90 9.98
N ASN A 13 -2.66 -8.54 10.75
CA ASN A 13 -3.00 -9.77 11.48
C ASN A 13 -4.12 -9.54 12.50
N PHE A 14 -4.07 -8.45 13.26
CA PHE A 14 -5.14 -8.09 14.19
C PHE A 14 -6.46 -7.83 13.44
N TYR A 15 -6.39 -7.05 12.36
CA TYR A 15 -7.55 -6.66 11.55
C TYR A 15 -8.29 -7.87 10.97
N THR A 16 -7.57 -8.78 10.32
CA THR A 16 -8.19 -9.96 9.71
C THR A 16 -8.81 -10.89 10.76
N ARG A 17 -8.14 -11.09 11.91
CA ARG A 17 -8.67 -11.89 13.03
C ARG A 17 -9.93 -11.27 13.62
N ALA A 18 -9.94 -9.94 13.83
CA ALA A 18 -11.09 -9.25 14.40
C ALA A 18 -12.34 -9.33 13.48
N LEU A 19 -12.14 -9.35 12.17
CA LEU A 19 -13.21 -9.35 11.18
C LEU A 19 -13.62 -10.74 10.69
N GLN A 20 -12.86 -11.79 11.00
CA GLN A 20 -13.05 -13.14 10.49
C GLN A 20 -14.47 -13.68 10.71
N SER A 21 -15.10 -13.33 11.84
CA SER A 21 -16.46 -13.79 12.20
C SER A 21 -17.44 -12.63 12.38
N SER A 22 -17.10 -11.44 11.92
CA SER A 22 -17.90 -10.22 12.04
C SER A 22 -18.56 -9.86 10.69
N PRO A 23 -19.74 -9.26 10.64
CA PRO A 23 -20.66 -9.02 11.75
C PRO A 23 -21.33 -10.28 12.28
N SER A 24 -21.26 -11.40 11.55
CA SER A 24 -21.73 -12.72 12.01
C SER A 24 -20.93 -13.84 11.34
N PRO A 25 -20.83 -15.02 11.97
CA PRO A 25 -20.12 -16.17 11.38
C PRO A 25 -20.71 -16.66 10.04
N THR A 26 -22.00 -16.50 9.85
CA THR A 26 -22.71 -16.92 8.64
C THR A 26 -22.65 -15.89 7.51
N ASN A 27 -22.33 -14.65 7.83
CA ASN A 27 -22.21 -13.56 6.86
C ASN A 27 -21.07 -12.62 7.27
N PRO A 28 -19.80 -13.06 7.19
CA PRO A 28 -18.66 -12.29 7.62
C PRO A 28 -18.36 -11.13 6.64
N PHE A 29 -17.55 -10.18 7.10
CA PHE A 29 -17.07 -9.12 6.24
C PHE A 29 -16.19 -9.68 5.10
N GLU A 30 -16.33 -9.08 3.94
CA GLU A 30 -15.41 -9.24 2.81
C GLU A 30 -14.23 -8.30 3.01
N THR A 31 -13.07 -8.86 3.33
CA THR A 31 -11.88 -8.09 3.67
C THR A 31 -10.98 -7.87 2.47
N TRP A 32 -10.54 -6.62 2.28
CA TRP A 32 -9.70 -6.18 1.17
C TRP A 32 -8.41 -5.60 1.69
N TYR A 33 -7.29 -5.99 1.08
CA TYR A 33 -6.03 -5.27 1.21
C TYR A 33 -5.74 -4.54 -0.09
N ILE A 34 -5.55 -3.23 -0.03
CA ILE A 34 -5.32 -2.38 -1.19
C ILE A 34 -4.00 -1.64 -0.99
N ASP A 35 -2.96 -1.99 -1.75
CA ASP A 35 -1.70 -1.26 -1.79
C ASP A 35 -1.70 -0.34 -3.01
N ALA A 36 -1.76 0.97 -2.75
CA ALA A 36 -1.89 1.95 -3.81
C ALA A 36 -0.54 2.37 -4.44
N PHE A 37 0.58 1.91 -3.88
CA PHE A 37 1.94 2.16 -4.35
C PHE A 37 2.76 0.87 -4.28
N ALA A 38 2.24 -0.21 -4.85
CA ALA A 38 2.73 -1.57 -4.62
C ALA A 38 4.16 -1.85 -5.14
N GLY A 39 4.67 -1.00 -6.01
CA GLY A 39 6.02 -1.13 -6.54
C GLY A 39 6.20 -2.43 -7.32
N THR A 40 7.32 -3.11 -7.10
CA THR A 40 7.60 -4.42 -7.69
C THR A 40 7.02 -5.59 -6.88
N GLY A 41 6.39 -5.31 -5.72
CA GLY A 41 6.00 -6.32 -4.75
C GLY A 41 7.15 -6.93 -3.94
N ASP A 42 8.38 -6.69 -4.35
CA ASP A 42 9.62 -7.09 -3.69
C ASP A 42 10.52 -5.87 -3.45
N ARG A 43 11.43 -5.99 -2.49
CA ARG A 43 12.48 -5.00 -2.25
C ARG A 43 13.84 -5.64 -2.45
N THR A 44 14.69 -4.93 -3.20
CA THR A 44 16.12 -5.29 -3.30
C THR A 44 16.91 -4.27 -2.47
N ILE A 45 17.64 -4.72 -1.47
CA ILE A 45 18.61 -3.90 -0.76
C ILE A 45 20.00 -4.28 -1.28
N GLU A 46 20.71 -3.31 -1.82
CA GLU A 46 22.13 -3.46 -2.09
C GLU A 46 22.88 -3.19 -0.79
N SER A 47 23.33 -4.25 -0.15
CA SER A 47 24.20 -4.19 1.03
C SER A 47 25.65 -4.25 0.57
N LYS A 48 26.41 -3.18 0.82
CA LYS A 48 27.87 -3.29 0.80
C LYS A 48 28.26 -4.02 2.07
N SER A 49 28.72 -5.25 1.96
CA SER A 49 29.39 -5.93 3.07
C SER A 49 30.74 -5.23 3.32
N VAL A 50 30.70 -4.20 4.18
CA VAL A 50 31.92 -3.59 4.72
C VAL A 50 32.29 -4.39 5.97
N GLY A 51 32.75 -5.60 5.77
CA GLY A 51 33.44 -6.34 6.82
C GLY A 51 34.91 -5.90 6.84
N LEU A 52 35.39 -5.44 7.99
CA LEU A 52 36.79 -5.03 8.20
C LEU A 52 37.81 -6.14 7.89
N PHE A 53 37.36 -7.37 7.58
CA PHE A 53 38.14 -8.57 7.31
C PHE A 53 37.65 -9.35 6.08
N SER A 54 36.92 -8.74 5.14
CA SER A 54 36.55 -9.42 3.89
C SER A 54 37.71 -9.41 2.90
N PRO A 55 38.17 -10.58 2.41
CA PRO A 55 39.33 -10.66 1.52
C PRO A 55 39.07 -10.21 0.08
N GLU A 56 37.85 -9.86 -0.29
CA GLU A 56 37.51 -9.38 -1.63
C GLU A 56 36.78 -8.04 -1.60
N PRO A 57 37.33 -6.98 -2.26
CA PRO A 57 36.63 -5.72 -2.43
C PRO A 57 35.59 -5.86 -3.53
N GLY A 58 34.30 -5.76 -3.17
CA GLY A 58 33.28 -5.43 -4.15
C GLY A 58 32.16 -6.44 -4.41
N VAL A 59 31.94 -7.47 -3.58
CA VAL A 59 30.74 -8.29 -3.69
C VAL A 59 29.56 -7.50 -3.13
N MET A 60 28.74 -6.92 -4.04
CA MET A 60 27.44 -6.38 -3.69
C MET A 60 26.48 -7.56 -3.48
N GLU A 61 26.17 -7.88 -2.24
CA GLU A 61 25.13 -8.84 -1.91
C GLU A 61 23.76 -8.17 -2.09
N ARG A 62 23.01 -8.63 -3.08
CA ARG A 62 21.64 -8.20 -3.31
C ARG A 62 20.71 -9.06 -2.47
N VAL A 63 20.30 -8.53 -1.32
CA VAL A 63 19.30 -9.19 -0.48
C VAL A 63 17.92 -8.79 -0.98
N ARG A 64 17.15 -9.78 -1.46
CA ARG A 64 15.75 -9.59 -1.84
C ARG A 64 14.91 -9.67 -0.57
N LEU A 65 14.30 -8.56 -0.18
CA LEU A 65 13.36 -8.50 0.93
C LEU A 65 11.93 -8.50 0.40
N GLU A 66 11.06 -9.12 1.18
CA GLU A 66 9.63 -9.08 0.88
C GLU A 66 9.09 -7.65 0.99
N GLY A 67 8.46 -7.18 -0.07
CA GLY A 67 7.74 -5.91 -0.10
C GLY A 67 6.38 -5.99 0.61
N SER A 68 5.68 -4.86 0.66
CA SER A 68 4.35 -4.75 1.29
C SER A 68 3.33 -5.76 0.74
N ALA A 69 3.34 -5.98 -0.57
CA ALA A 69 2.41 -6.90 -1.23
C ALA A 69 2.59 -8.35 -0.73
N ARG A 70 3.82 -8.90 -0.75
CA ARG A 70 4.06 -10.28 -0.27
C ARG A 70 3.77 -10.43 1.22
N ARG A 71 4.14 -9.46 2.03
CA ARG A 71 3.84 -9.47 3.46
C ARG A 71 2.34 -9.49 3.73
N ALA A 72 1.56 -8.74 2.98
CA ALA A 72 0.11 -8.73 3.13
C ALA A 72 -0.54 -10.05 2.69
N ILE A 73 -0.02 -10.69 1.63
CA ILE A 73 -0.51 -12.00 1.17
C ILE A 73 -0.21 -13.09 2.22
N ALA A 74 0.90 -12.98 2.95
CA ALA A 74 1.32 -13.95 3.97
C ALA A 74 0.58 -13.83 5.32
N ILE A 75 -0.35 -12.86 5.47
CA ILE A 75 -1.13 -12.67 6.70
C ILE A 75 -2.06 -13.87 6.95
N ASP A 76 -2.16 -14.31 8.20
CA ASP A 76 -3.03 -15.41 8.63
C ASP A 76 -3.94 -15.00 9.80
N PRO A 77 -5.28 -15.06 9.64
CA PRO A 77 -6.04 -15.44 8.44
C PRO A 77 -5.89 -14.43 7.29
N PRO A 78 -5.95 -14.88 6.02
CA PRO A 78 -5.71 -14.02 4.88
C PRO A 78 -6.86 -13.03 4.62
N PHE A 79 -6.55 -11.93 3.96
CA PHE A 79 -7.56 -11.12 3.31
C PHE A 79 -8.24 -11.93 2.20
N ARG A 80 -9.52 -11.65 1.94
CA ARG A 80 -10.25 -12.31 0.85
C ARG A 80 -9.88 -11.79 -0.52
N HIS A 81 -9.54 -10.48 -0.60
CA HIS A 81 -9.22 -9.80 -1.85
C HIS A 81 -7.99 -8.92 -1.70
N PHE A 82 -7.16 -8.90 -2.74
CA PHE A 82 -5.97 -8.05 -2.82
C PHE A 82 -6.04 -7.18 -4.07
N VAL A 83 -5.77 -5.89 -3.92
CA VAL A 83 -5.62 -4.95 -5.05
C VAL A 83 -4.28 -4.27 -4.93
N PHE A 84 -3.45 -4.40 -5.95
CA PHE A 84 -2.14 -3.80 -6.04
C PHE A 84 -2.11 -2.81 -7.19
N ILE A 85 -1.87 -1.52 -6.89
CA ILE A 85 -1.85 -0.45 -7.87
C ILE A 85 -0.40 -0.01 -8.08
N GLU A 86 0.03 0.05 -9.34
CA GLU A 86 1.35 0.54 -9.70
C GLU A 86 1.28 1.29 -11.03
N LYS A 87 1.89 2.49 -11.05
CA LYS A 87 1.87 3.38 -12.22
C LYS A 87 3.00 3.10 -13.21
N ASP A 88 4.16 2.69 -12.70
CA ASP A 88 5.33 2.41 -13.53
C ASP A 88 5.18 1.07 -14.25
N PRO A 89 5.27 1.03 -15.60
CA PRO A 89 5.03 -0.20 -16.37
C PRO A 89 6.03 -1.33 -16.06
N GLN A 90 7.29 -1.00 -15.73
CA GLN A 90 8.31 -2.02 -15.44
C GLN A 90 8.06 -2.65 -14.06
N ARG A 91 7.69 -1.82 -13.07
CA ARG A 91 7.32 -2.30 -11.74
C ARG A 91 6.03 -3.09 -11.78
N PHE A 92 5.07 -2.62 -12.56
CA PHE A 92 3.80 -3.34 -12.77
C PHE A 92 4.03 -4.74 -13.36
N ALA A 93 4.90 -4.89 -14.37
CA ALA A 93 5.25 -6.19 -14.91
C ALA A 93 5.90 -7.13 -13.87
N ALA A 94 6.67 -6.59 -12.93
CA ALA A 94 7.21 -7.36 -11.81
C ALA A 94 6.12 -7.77 -10.81
N LEU A 95 5.16 -6.88 -10.55
CA LEU A 95 4.01 -7.11 -9.67
C LEU A 95 3.10 -8.22 -10.19
N GLU A 96 2.87 -8.29 -11.50
CA GLU A 96 2.12 -9.40 -12.13
C GLU A 96 2.79 -10.77 -11.93
N ARG A 97 4.11 -10.82 -11.82
CA ARG A 97 4.83 -12.06 -11.44
C ARG A 97 4.54 -12.46 -10.00
N VAL A 98 4.47 -11.49 -9.08
CA VAL A 98 4.06 -11.78 -7.70
C VAL A 98 2.68 -12.41 -7.66
N LYS A 99 1.72 -11.89 -8.42
CA LYS A 99 0.39 -12.50 -8.56
C LYS A 99 0.46 -13.95 -9.02
N SER A 100 1.34 -14.24 -9.99
CA SER A 100 1.52 -15.61 -10.50
C SER A 100 2.10 -16.59 -9.47
N ASP A 101 2.85 -16.10 -8.48
CA ASP A 101 3.39 -16.90 -7.39
C ASP A 101 2.30 -17.34 -6.38
N PHE A 102 1.13 -16.69 -6.38
CA PHE A 102 0.03 -16.92 -5.43
C PHE A 102 -1.30 -17.22 -6.11
N PRO A 103 -1.41 -18.33 -6.89
CA PRO A 103 -2.57 -18.62 -7.73
C PRO A 103 -3.87 -18.88 -6.95
N ASN A 104 -3.77 -19.20 -5.65
CA ASN A 104 -4.92 -19.48 -4.79
C ASN A 104 -5.50 -18.23 -4.09
N HIS A 105 -4.93 -17.05 -4.34
CA HIS A 105 -5.39 -15.79 -3.78
C HIS A 105 -6.10 -14.95 -4.83
N ASP A 106 -7.15 -14.24 -4.44
CA ASP A 106 -7.83 -13.29 -5.32
C ASP A 106 -7.03 -11.98 -5.38
N ILE A 107 -6.07 -11.94 -6.31
CA ILE A 107 -5.15 -10.82 -6.51
C ILE A 107 -5.47 -10.12 -7.83
N ARG A 108 -5.71 -8.82 -7.74
CA ARG A 108 -5.88 -7.92 -8.87
C ARG A 108 -4.76 -6.90 -8.91
N CYS A 109 -3.94 -6.92 -9.96
CA CYS A 109 -2.99 -5.86 -10.26
C CYS A 109 -3.65 -4.82 -11.17
N VAL A 110 -3.43 -3.53 -10.89
CA VAL A 110 -4.06 -2.41 -11.60
C VAL A 110 -2.98 -1.42 -12.03
N PRO A 111 -2.78 -1.22 -13.34
CA PRO A 111 -1.86 -0.20 -13.82
C PRO A 111 -2.51 1.18 -13.73
N GLY A 112 -1.85 2.16 -13.11
CA GLY A 112 -2.38 3.51 -13.09
C GLY A 112 -1.96 4.36 -11.89
N ASP A 113 -2.47 5.58 -11.87
CA ASP A 113 -2.24 6.52 -10.77
C ASP A 113 -3.07 6.11 -9.54
N ALA A 114 -2.41 6.05 -8.39
CA ALA A 114 -3.02 5.63 -7.13
C ALA A 114 -4.30 6.39 -6.80
N ASN A 115 -4.31 7.72 -6.99
CA ASN A 115 -5.46 8.54 -6.64
C ASN A 115 -6.69 8.25 -7.52
N ASP A 116 -6.45 8.00 -8.79
CA ASP A 116 -7.53 7.75 -9.76
C ASP A 116 -8.05 6.31 -9.64
N GLU A 117 -7.13 5.34 -9.49
CA GLU A 117 -7.51 3.93 -9.39
C GLU A 117 -8.19 3.62 -8.06
N LEU A 118 -7.80 4.23 -6.93
CA LEU A 118 -8.53 4.10 -5.68
C LEU A 118 -10.00 4.52 -5.81
N ARG A 119 -10.26 5.65 -6.49
CA ARG A 119 -11.63 6.09 -6.74
C ARG A 119 -12.41 5.07 -7.56
N LYS A 120 -11.80 4.51 -8.62
CA LYS A 120 -12.43 3.48 -9.46
C LYS A 120 -12.73 2.20 -8.67
N VAL A 121 -11.81 1.75 -7.81
CA VAL A 121 -12.03 0.58 -6.95
C VAL A 121 -13.28 0.77 -6.10
N PHE A 122 -13.37 1.85 -5.33
CA PHE A 122 -14.47 2.08 -4.40
C PHE A 122 -15.78 2.54 -5.08
N SER A 123 -15.73 3.00 -6.32
CA SER A 123 -16.92 3.43 -7.08
C SER A 123 -17.57 2.28 -7.88
N ASN A 124 -17.01 1.09 -7.84
CA ASN A 124 -17.47 -0.03 -8.65
C ASN A 124 -17.62 -1.33 -7.83
N GLY A 125 -18.19 -2.34 -8.49
CA GLY A 125 -18.30 -3.69 -7.97
C GLY A 125 -19.06 -3.77 -6.64
N PRO A 126 -18.55 -4.57 -5.67
CA PRO A 126 -19.30 -4.86 -4.45
C PRO A 126 -19.45 -3.65 -3.52
N TRP A 127 -18.63 -2.60 -3.71
CA TRP A 127 -18.68 -1.37 -2.90
C TRP A 127 -19.96 -0.55 -3.09
N THR A 128 -20.59 -0.67 -4.25
CA THR A 128 -21.80 0.09 -4.63
C THR A 128 -23.06 -0.78 -4.70
N GLN A 129 -22.90 -2.11 -4.67
CA GLN A 129 -24.04 -3.04 -4.79
C GLN A 129 -24.93 -3.04 -3.53
N PRO A 130 -26.26 -2.86 -3.65
CA PRO A 130 -27.18 -3.02 -2.53
C PRO A 130 -27.03 -4.39 -1.86
N GLY A 131 -27.07 -4.42 -0.54
CA GLY A 131 -26.93 -5.65 0.26
C GLY A 131 -25.50 -6.19 0.42
N ARG A 132 -24.58 -5.84 -0.49
CA ARG A 132 -23.17 -6.27 -0.41
C ARG A 132 -22.23 -5.18 0.07
N SER A 133 -22.52 -3.93 -0.27
CA SER A 133 -21.65 -2.81 0.03
C SER A 133 -21.41 -2.61 1.54
N GLY A 134 -22.38 -2.94 2.38
CA GLY A 134 -22.26 -2.86 3.84
C GLY A 134 -21.27 -3.86 4.44
N LEU A 135 -20.97 -4.95 3.74
CA LEU A 135 -20.06 -6.01 4.19
C LEU A 135 -18.61 -5.79 3.76
N GLN A 136 -18.34 -4.83 2.88
CA GLN A 136 -16.98 -4.57 2.40
C GLN A 136 -16.18 -3.81 3.45
N ARG A 137 -14.96 -4.27 3.73
CA ARG A 137 -14.00 -3.62 4.63
C ARG A 137 -12.61 -3.69 4.00
N ALA A 138 -11.92 -2.57 3.96
CA ALA A 138 -10.58 -2.49 3.38
C ALA A 138 -9.55 -1.94 4.35
N VAL A 139 -8.31 -2.43 4.20
CA VAL A 139 -7.12 -1.70 4.60
C VAL A 139 -6.48 -1.13 3.33
N VAL A 140 -6.32 0.18 3.29
CA VAL A 140 -5.64 0.89 2.19
C VAL A 140 -4.26 1.32 2.67
N PHE A 141 -3.23 0.78 2.05
CA PHE A 141 -1.84 1.10 2.34
C PHE A 141 -1.30 2.11 1.33
N LEU A 142 -0.79 3.23 1.84
CA LEU A 142 -0.24 4.34 1.07
C LEU A 142 1.21 4.58 1.48
N ASP A 143 2.17 4.14 0.65
CA ASP A 143 3.62 4.44 0.80
C ASP A 143 4.12 5.21 -0.42
N PRO A 144 3.72 6.47 -0.59
CA PRO A 144 3.97 7.24 -1.80
C PRO A 144 5.41 7.70 -1.92
N TYR A 145 5.85 7.89 -3.16
CA TYR A 145 7.02 8.72 -3.46
C TYR A 145 6.65 10.21 -3.34
N GLY A 146 7.24 10.92 -2.36
CA GLY A 146 6.96 12.33 -2.14
C GLY A 146 5.50 12.60 -1.77
N MET A 147 5.00 13.79 -2.08
CA MET A 147 3.63 14.26 -1.79
C MET A 147 2.65 13.88 -2.91
N SER A 148 2.66 12.63 -3.36
CA SER A 148 1.83 12.21 -4.51
C SER A 148 0.40 11.79 -4.14
N VAL A 149 0.09 11.61 -2.86
CA VAL A 149 -1.29 11.38 -2.40
C VAL A 149 -2.03 12.71 -2.30
N ARG A 150 -3.11 12.86 -3.05
CA ARG A 150 -3.94 14.07 -3.03
C ARG A 150 -4.85 14.07 -1.80
N TRP A 151 -5.06 15.25 -1.21
CA TRP A 151 -5.96 15.41 -0.06
C TRP A 151 -7.39 14.97 -0.35
N ASP A 152 -7.87 15.24 -1.54
CA ASP A 152 -9.22 14.84 -1.95
C ASP A 152 -9.36 13.31 -2.06
N THR A 153 -8.26 12.56 -2.29
CA THR A 153 -8.26 11.10 -2.23
C THR A 153 -8.44 10.61 -0.79
N LEU A 154 -7.72 11.19 0.17
CA LEU A 154 -7.88 10.84 1.58
C LEU A 154 -9.30 11.13 2.06
N ARG A 155 -9.83 12.31 1.71
CA ARG A 155 -11.21 12.68 2.04
C ARG A 155 -12.24 11.76 1.39
N TYR A 156 -12.00 11.33 0.16
CA TYR A 156 -12.85 10.35 -0.52
C TYR A 156 -12.87 9.02 0.22
N LEU A 157 -11.70 8.49 0.59
CA LEU A 157 -11.59 7.23 1.35
C LEU A 157 -12.29 7.33 2.71
N ALA A 158 -12.09 8.42 3.44
CA ALA A 158 -12.76 8.67 4.72
C ALA A 158 -14.29 8.67 4.58
N ASN A 159 -14.83 9.29 3.53
CA ASN A 159 -16.27 9.34 3.27
C ASN A 159 -16.87 7.96 2.94
N THR A 160 -16.09 6.98 2.53
CA THR A 160 -16.58 5.61 2.33
C THR A 160 -17.01 4.94 3.63
N GLN A 161 -16.39 5.31 4.77
CA GLN A 161 -16.54 4.68 6.09
C GLN A 161 -16.29 3.17 6.09
N ARG A 162 -15.47 2.68 5.14
CA ARG A 162 -15.20 1.25 4.90
C ARG A 162 -13.73 0.94 4.74
N ALA A 163 -12.87 1.97 4.81
CA ALA A 163 -11.44 1.85 4.61
C ALA A 163 -10.68 2.37 5.82
N ASP A 164 -9.82 1.52 6.36
CA ASP A 164 -8.78 1.93 7.30
C ASP A 164 -7.54 2.30 6.49
N VAL A 165 -7.03 3.51 6.68
CA VAL A 165 -5.94 4.04 5.86
C VAL A 165 -4.63 4.05 6.64
N TRP A 166 -3.65 3.32 6.15
CA TRP A 166 -2.26 3.37 6.57
C TRP A 166 -1.46 4.24 5.62
N TYR A 167 -1.21 5.47 6.02
CA TYR A 167 -0.46 6.44 5.23
C TYR A 167 0.93 6.65 5.80
N LEU A 168 1.96 6.14 5.11
CA LEU A 168 3.34 6.44 5.43
C LEU A 168 3.68 7.85 4.93
N PHE A 169 3.29 8.84 5.73
CA PHE A 169 3.45 10.24 5.38
C PHE A 169 4.92 10.60 5.10
N PRO A 170 5.25 11.16 3.92
CA PRO A 170 6.62 11.43 3.51
C PRO A 170 7.16 12.73 4.12
N LEU A 171 7.38 12.74 5.44
CA LEU A 171 7.74 13.93 6.23
C LEU A 171 8.91 14.71 5.64
N HIS A 172 9.98 14.02 5.18
CA HIS A 172 11.12 14.70 4.56
C HIS A 172 10.77 15.42 3.26
N ALA A 173 9.81 14.89 2.47
CA ALA A 173 9.35 15.56 1.26
C ALA A 173 8.51 16.80 1.61
N ALA A 174 7.64 16.69 2.62
CA ALA A 174 6.87 17.80 3.12
C ALA A 174 7.76 18.91 3.67
N LEU A 175 8.73 18.58 4.52
CA LEU A 175 9.67 19.57 5.10
C LEU A 175 10.51 20.30 4.03
N ARG A 176 10.90 19.63 2.94
CA ARG A 176 11.61 20.29 1.83
C ARG A 176 10.75 21.27 1.05
N GLN A 177 9.43 21.12 1.10
CA GLN A 177 8.50 22.07 0.46
C GLN A 177 8.19 23.27 1.34
N LEU A 178 8.35 23.15 2.66
CA LEU A 178 8.20 24.25 3.58
C LEU A 178 9.41 25.20 3.43
N SER A 179 9.13 26.47 3.16
CA SER A 179 10.14 27.53 3.22
C SER A 179 10.19 28.11 4.64
N HIS A 180 11.37 28.53 5.08
CA HIS A 180 11.51 29.30 6.32
C HIS A 180 10.78 30.66 6.22
N ASP A 181 10.54 31.15 5.01
CA ASP A 181 9.74 32.31 4.72
C ASP A 181 8.42 31.90 4.05
N HIS A 182 7.31 32.06 4.75
CA HIS A 182 5.97 31.76 4.24
C HIS A 182 5.58 32.55 2.99
N ALA A 183 6.20 33.71 2.77
CA ALA A 183 5.99 34.52 1.57
C ALA A 183 6.64 33.92 0.32
N ALA A 184 7.64 33.05 0.49
CA ALA A 184 8.35 32.39 -0.61
C ALA A 184 7.68 31.09 -1.10
N LEU A 185 6.54 30.68 -0.55
CA LEU A 185 5.76 29.54 -1.04
C LEU A 185 5.07 29.91 -2.34
N ASP A 186 5.53 29.36 -3.46
CA ASP A 186 4.84 29.49 -4.74
C ASP A 186 3.51 28.72 -4.78
N ALA A 187 2.67 29.01 -5.79
CA ALA A 187 1.35 28.39 -5.93
C ALA A 187 1.40 26.86 -6.05
N GLY A 188 2.45 26.32 -6.69
CA GLY A 188 2.62 24.88 -6.84
C GLY A 188 2.92 24.20 -5.51
N LYS A 189 3.79 24.78 -4.68
CA LYS A 189 4.09 24.27 -3.33
C LYS A 189 2.89 24.32 -2.41
N ARG A 190 2.10 25.41 -2.49
CA ARG A 190 0.85 25.52 -1.73
C ARG A 190 -0.17 24.46 -2.12
N ALA A 191 -0.33 24.18 -3.42
CA ALA A 191 -1.24 23.14 -3.89
C ALA A 191 -0.84 21.72 -3.45
N SER A 192 0.46 21.46 -3.24
CA SER A 192 0.96 20.17 -2.76
C SER A 192 0.79 19.95 -1.25
N LEU A 193 0.54 21.04 -0.49
CA LEU A 193 0.39 20.99 0.96
C LEU A 193 -1.09 21.01 1.40
N ASN A 194 -1.99 21.34 0.49
CA ASN A 194 -3.45 21.30 0.66
C ASN A 194 -4.03 20.00 0.05
#